data_d1b51f6b0b0ef3248b4710e353410054
#
_entry.id   d1b51f6b0b0ef3248b4710e353410054
#
_cell.length_a   1.000
_cell.length_b   1.000
_cell.length_c   1.000
_cell.angle_alpha   90.00
_cell.angle_beta   90.00
_cell.angle_gamma   90.00
#
_symmetry.space_group_name_H-M   'P 1'
#
loop_
_entity.id
_entity.type
_entity.pdbx_description
1 polymer ?
#
loop_
_entity_poly.entity_id
_entity_poly.type
_entity_poly.pdbx_seq_one_letter_code
_entity_poly.pdbx_strand_id
1 'polypeptide(L)'
;MVESEPGEAFAVGAFEDDELIAVGLIGPEGDTGSWRVRGMATLPAARRRGAGSEVLLALLDHAREHGARQVWASVRTPARALYERAGFAVDSDVYELPHIGPHVVMRLRWP
;
A
#
# COMPACT_ATOMS: atom_id res chain seq x y z
N MET A 1 14.72 -4.88 5.18
CA MET A 1 14.11 -3.82 4.38
C MET A 1 15.03 -3.46 3.23
N VAL A 2 14.50 -3.33 2.05
CA VAL A 2 15.26 -2.94 0.86
C VAL A 2 14.93 -1.49 0.54
N GLU A 3 15.94 -0.67 0.33
CA GLU A 3 15.75 0.74 0.00
C GLU A 3 16.15 1.02 -1.43
N SER A 4 15.37 1.87 -2.10
CA SER A 4 15.64 2.36 -3.44
C SER A 4 16.11 3.81 -3.38
N GLU A 5 16.60 4.31 -4.50
CA GLU A 5 16.93 5.73 -4.63
C GLU A 5 15.66 6.58 -4.42
N PRO A 6 15.80 7.82 -3.86
CA PRO A 6 14.67 8.73 -3.72
C PRO A 6 13.94 8.92 -5.04
N GLY A 7 12.60 8.83 -5.00
CA GLY A 7 11.77 8.97 -6.21
C GLY A 7 11.55 7.67 -6.96
N GLU A 8 12.20 6.59 -6.56
CA GLU A 8 12.00 5.27 -7.14
C GLU A 8 11.08 4.42 -6.26
N ALA A 9 10.74 3.22 -6.75
CA ALA A 9 9.95 2.28 -5.98
C ALA A 9 10.68 1.86 -4.71
N PHE A 10 9.94 1.73 -3.63
CA PHE A 10 10.44 1.37 -2.32
C PHE A 10 9.67 0.16 -1.80
N ALA A 11 10.39 -0.85 -1.35
CA ALA A 11 9.80 -2.08 -0.84
C ALA A 11 10.06 -2.22 0.66
N VAL A 12 9.06 -2.74 1.36
CA VAL A 12 9.15 -3.02 2.80
C VAL A 12 8.71 -4.46 3.04
N GLY A 13 9.45 -5.16 3.90
CA GLY A 13 9.07 -6.46 4.39
C GLY A 13 8.89 -6.43 5.90
N ALA A 14 7.92 -7.18 6.39
CA ALA A 14 7.76 -7.43 7.81
C ALA A 14 8.17 -8.87 8.10
N PHE A 15 8.95 -9.05 9.16
CA PHE A 15 9.49 -10.35 9.54
C PHE A 15 9.03 -10.74 10.94
N GLU A 16 8.85 -12.02 11.14
CA GLU A 16 8.59 -12.61 12.45
C GLU A 16 9.45 -13.87 12.54
N ASP A 17 10.36 -13.93 13.53
CA ASP A 17 11.27 -15.06 13.71
C ASP A 17 12.04 -15.39 12.41
N ASP A 18 12.59 -14.36 11.75
CA ASP A 18 13.33 -14.47 10.50
C ASP A 18 12.49 -14.91 9.29
N GLU A 19 11.18 -15.06 9.46
CA GLU A 19 10.29 -15.37 8.35
C GLU A 19 9.65 -14.09 7.81
N LEU A 20 9.70 -13.92 6.48
CA LEU A 20 9.01 -12.81 5.83
C LEU A 20 7.52 -13.08 5.81
N ILE A 21 6.73 -12.29 6.52
CA ILE A 21 5.30 -12.53 6.68
C ILE A 21 4.42 -11.53 5.92
N ALA A 22 4.96 -10.40 5.52
CA ALA A 22 4.24 -9.41 4.74
C ALA A 22 5.21 -8.57 3.93
N VAL A 23 4.76 -8.11 2.77
CA VAL A 23 5.55 -7.23 1.90
C VAL A 23 4.65 -6.15 1.32
N GLY A 24 5.27 -5.04 0.94
CA GLY A 24 4.59 -3.97 0.22
C GLY A 24 5.57 -3.21 -0.67
N LEU A 25 5.03 -2.58 -1.70
CA LEU A 25 5.79 -1.81 -2.66
C LEU A 25 5.04 -0.52 -2.96
N ILE A 26 5.76 0.60 -2.99
CA ILE A 26 5.20 1.91 -3.31
C ILE A 26 6.17 2.65 -4.22
N GLY A 27 5.66 3.49 -5.09
CA GLY A 27 6.50 4.31 -5.95
C GLY A 27 5.74 5.50 -6.53
N PRO A 28 6.46 6.50 -7.05
CA PRO A 28 5.82 7.61 -7.71
C PRO A 28 5.12 7.15 -8.98
N GLU A 29 3.92 7.63 -9.19
CA GLU A 29 3.15 7.33 -10.39
C GLU A 29 2.04 8.35 -10.56
N GLY A 30 1.96 8.91 -11.76
CA GLY A 30 1.00 9.96 -12.07
C GLY A 30 1.63 11.33 -11.99
N ASP A 31 0.85 12.31 -11.55
CA ASP A 31 1.30 13.69 -11.43
C ASP A 31 2.36 13.85 -10.33
N THR A 32 3.08 14.96 -10.40
CA THR A 32 4.07 15.28 -9.36
C THR A 32 3.44 15.23 -7.98
N GLY A 33 4.07 14.50 -7.07
CA GLY A 33 3.56 14.32 -5.71
C GLY A 33 2.55 13.19 -5.57
N SER A 34 2.24 12.48 -6.65
CA SER A 34 1.35 11.32 -6.61
C SER A 34 2.16 10.03 -6.54
N TRP A 35 1.84 9.18 -5.59
CA TRP A 35 2.48 7.88 -5.40
C TRP A 35 1.43 6.79 -5.40
N ARG A 36 1.83 5.59 -5.77
CA ARG A 36 0.94 4.43 -5.82
C ARG A 36 1.49 3.28 -5.00
N VAL A 37 0.65 2.68 -4.16
CA VAL A 37 0.93 1.37 -3.56
C VAL A 37 0.73 0.34 -4.67
N ARG A 38 1.82 -0.35 -5.03
CA ARG A 38 1.78 -1.27 -6.16
C ARG A 38 1.51 -2.71 -5.78
N GLY A 39 1.84 -3.07 -4.55
CA GLY A 39 1.61 -4.43 -4.10
C GLY A 39 1.61 -4.50 -2.59
N MET A 40 0.73 -5.32 -2.08
CA MET A 40 0.65 -5.63 -0.65
C MET A 40 0.29 -7.11 -0.56
N ALA A 41 1.05 -7.85 0.23
CA ALA A 41 0.75 -9.26 0.45
C ALA A 41 1.12 -9.63 1.89
N THR A 42 0.26 -10.42 2.52
CA THR A 42 0.50 -10.96 3.86
C THR A 42 0.23 -12.47 3.80
N LEU A 43 1.12 -13.25 4.39
CA LEU A 43 0.90 -14.69 4.47
C LEU A 43 -0.42 -14.96 5.18
N PRO A 44 -1.24 -15.92 4.70
CA PRO A 44 -2.53 -16.22 5.33
C PRO A 44 -2.44 -16.50 6.83
N ALA A 45 -1.41 -17.21 7.26
CA ALA A 45 -1.20 -17.55 8.67
C ALA A 45 -0.83 -16.31 9.52
N ALA A 46 -0.37 -15.24 8.89
CA ALA A 46 0.04 -14.01 9.58
C ALA A 46 -1.00 -12.90 9.49
N ARG A 47 -2.12 -13.13 8.83
CA ARG A 47 -3.20 -12.15 8.74
C ARG A 47 -3.77 -11.85 10.12
N ARG A 48 -4.27 -10.62 10.31
CA ARG A 48 -4.86 -10.13 11.56
C ARG A 48 -3.87 -9.93 12.70
N ARG A 49 -2.56 -10.00 12.42
CA ARG A 49 -1.52 -9.68 13.40
C ARG A 49 -0.97 -8.27 13.25
N GLY A 50 -1.52 -7.48 12.35
CA GLY A 50 -1.09 -6.11 12.14
C GLY A 50 0.10 -5.93 11.21
N ALA A 51 0.66 -7.01 10.66
CA ALA A 51 1.82 -6.92 9.78
C ALA A 51 1.54 -6.10 8.52
N GLY A 52 0.38 -6.31 7.90
CA GLY A 52 -0.03 -5.53 6.71
C GLY A 52 -0.16 -4.05 7.02
N SER A 53 -0.74 -3.71 8.17
CA SER A 53 -0.86 -2.33 8.61
C SER A 53 0.50 -1.68 8.84
N GLU A 54 1.43 -2.40 9.47
CA GLU A 54 2.78 -1.90 9.70
C GLU A 54 3.52 -1.65 8.37
N VAL A 55 3.39 -2.57 7.43
CA VAL A 55 4.00 -2.42 6.10
C VAL A 55 3.41 -1.20 5.40
N LEU A 56 2.08 -1.07 5.39
CA LEU A 56 1.42 0.06 4.73
C LEU A 56 1.85 1.39 5.34
N LEU A 57 1.91 1.49 6.67
CA LEU A 57 2.35 2.71 7.35
C LEU A 57 3.80 3.04 6.99
N ALA A 58 4.67 2.05 6.92
CA ALA A 58 6.07 2.28 6.53
C ALA A 58 6.18 2.79 5.10
N LEU A 59 5.37 2.26 4.18
CA LEU A 59 5.32 2.74 2.80
C LEU A 59 4.86 4.20 2.75
N LEU A 60 3.82 4.54 3.50
CA LEU A 60 3.28 5.89 3.53
C LEU A 60 4.29 6.89 4.11
N ASP A 61 4.98 6.51 5.17
CA ASP A 61 6.00 7.36 5.78
C ASP A 61 7.12 7.66 4.79
N HIS A 62 7.58 6.63 4.07
CA HIS A 62 8.61 6.80 3.05
C HIS A 62 8.15 7.76 1.95
N ALA A 63 6.95 7.56 1.42
CA ALA A 63 6.42 8.41 0.36
C ALA A 63 6.31 9.85 0.82
N ARG A 64 5.79 10.06 2.02
CA ARG A 64 5.63 11.40 2.58
C ARG A 64 6.98 12.10 2.77
N GLU A 65 7.97 11.39 3.26
CA GLU A 65 9.33 11.92 3.43
C GLU A 65 9.97 12.31 2.10
N HIS A 66 9.54 11.69 1.00
CA HIS A 66 10.05 11.95 -0.34
C HIS A 66 9.12 12.85 -1.17
N GLY A 67 8.27 13.62 -0.51
CA GLY A 67 7.49 14.66 -1.16
C GLY A 67 6.13 14.26 -1.70
N ALA A 68 5.65 13.07 -1.37
CA ALA A 68 4.32 12.66 -1.77
C ALA A 68 3.27 13.56 -1.13
N ARG A 69 2.28 13.98 -1.92
CA ARG A 69 1.12 14.74 -1.45
C ARG A 69 -0.11 13.87 -1.38
N GLN A 70 -0.11 12.80 -2.15
CA GLN A 70 -1.19 11.83 -2.15
C GLN A 70 -0.65 10.47 -2.52
N VAL A 71 -1.36 9.45 -2.06
CA VAL A 71 -1.08 8.06 -2.38
C VAL A 71 -2.39 7.41 -2.82
N TRP A 72 -2.33 6.61 -3.86
CA TRP A 72 -3.49 5.86 -4.32
C TRP A 72 -3.14 4.39 -4.50
N ALA A 73 -4.15 3.56 -4.56
CA ALA A 73 -3.99 2.13 -4.74
C ALA A 73 -5.23 1.56 -5.42
N SER A 74 -5.02 0.51 -6.22
CA SER A 74 -6.09 -0.34 -6.72
C SER A 74 -6.25 -1.44 -5.66
N VAL A 75 -7.34 -1.41 -4.92
CA VAL A 75 -7.52 -2.22 -3.71
C VAL A 75 -8.59 -3.27 -3.93
N ARG A 76 -8.26 -4.53 -3.66
CA ARG A 76 -9.27 -5.60 -3.67
C ARG A 76 -10.30 -5.30 -2.59
N THR A 77 -11.58 -5.45 -2.92
CA THR A 77 -12.64 -5.06 -1.99
C THR A 77 -12.52 -5.70 -0.60
N PRO A 78 -12.07 -6.94 -0.44
CA PRO A 78 -11.86 -7.49 0.91
C PRO A 78 -10.76 -6.80 1.72
N ALA A 79 -9.87 -6.03 1.06
CA ALA A 79 -8.77 -5.35 1.74
C ALA A 79 -9.08 -3.89 2.10
N ARG A 80 -10.30 -3.41 1.80
CA ARG A 80 -10.69 -2.01 2.04
C ARG A 80 -10.44 -1.56 3.47
N ALA A 81 -10.80 -2.39 4.44
CA ALA A 81 -10.71 -2.01 5.85
C ALA A 81 -9.27 -1.66 6.25
N LEU A 82 -8.29 -2.38 5.73
CA LEU A 82 -6.88 -2.10 6.01
C LEU A 82 -6.50 -0.69 5.56
N TYR A 83 -6.90 -0.33 4.35
CA TYR A 83 -6.59 0.99 3.79
C TYR A 83 -7.39 2.10 4.48
N GLU A 84 -8.67 1.83 4.80
CA GLU A 84 -9.49 2.82 5.50
C GLU A 84 -8.91 3.15 6.87
N ARG A 85 -8.41 2.16 7.60
CA ARG A 85 -7.75 2.40 8.89
C ARG A 85 -6.49 3.26 8.76
N ALA A 86 -5.84 3.21 7.60
CA ALA A 86 -4.65 4.04 7.34
C ALA A 86 -5.01 5.45 6.86
N GLY A 87 -6.29 5.74 6.65
CA GLY A 87 -6.76 7.07 6.25
C GLY A 87 -7.17 7.19 4.79
N PHE A 88 -7.17 6.11 4.03
CA PHE A 88 -7.61 6.14 2.64
C PHE A 88 -9.13 6.18 2.55
N ALA A 89 -9.62 6.82 1.50
CA ALA A 89 -11.04 6.81 1.16
C ALA A 89 -11.23 6.23 -0.24
N VAL A 90 -12.38 5.61 -0.46
CA VAL A 90 -12.75 5.07 -1.77
C VAL A 90 -12.94 6.24 -2.75
N ASP A 91 -12.34 6.13 -3.93
CA ASP A 91 -12.32 7.18 -4.95
C ASP A 91 -12.75 6.68 -6.33
N SER A 92 -13.46 5.57 -6.37
CA SER A 92 -14.03 5.04 -7.62
C SER A 92 -15.19 4.11 -7.32
N ASP A 93 -15.96 3.78 -8.36
CA ASP A 93 -16.89 2.65 -8.31
C ASP A 93 -16.08 1.34 -8.30
N VAL A 94 -16.74 0.26 -7.92
CA VAL A 94 -16.15 -1.07 -8.01
C VAL A 94 -15.94 -1.44 -9.48
N TYR A 95 -14.77 -1.97 -9.79
CA TYR A 95 -14.47 -2.50 -11.12
C TYR A 95 -13.88 -3.90 -11.01
N GLU A 96 -14.05 -4.70 -12.05
CA GLU A 96 -13.56 -6.06 -12.08
C GLU A 96 -12.21 -6.14 -12.79
N LEU A 97 -11.26 -6.83 -12.18
CA LEU A 97 -10.02 -7.20 -12.85
C LEU A 97 -10.11 -8.70 -13.19
N PRO A 98 -9.86 -9.08 -14.45
CA PRO A 98 -9.95 -10.49 -14.85
C PRO A 98 -9.07 -11.36 -13.96
N HIS A 99 -9.64 -12.49 -13.50
CA HIS A 99 -8.96 -13.50 -12.68
C HIS A 99 -8.55 -13.02 -11.26
N ILE A 100 -8.80 -11.75 -10.92
CA ILE A 100 -8.42 -11.21 -9.61
C ILE A 100 -9.65 -10.82 -8.80
N GLY A 101 -10.70 -10.33 -9.45
CA GLY A 101 -11.95 -9.99 -8.81
C GLY A 101 -12.19 -8.49 -8.65
N PRO A 102 -13.15 -8.13 -7.79
CA PRO A 102 -13.58 -6.73 -7.65
C PRO A 102 -12.54 -5.87 -6.92
N HIS A 103 -12.36 -4.67 -7.44
CA HIS A 103 -11.42 -3.67 -6.91
C HIS A 103 -12.08 -2.30 -6.82
N VAL A 104 -11.51 -1.44 -5.99
CA VAL A 104 -11.80 0.00 -5.97
C VAL A 104 -10.49 0.75 -5.96
N VAL A 105 -10.48 1.98 -6.47
CA VAL A 105 -9.37 2.89 -6.24
C VAL A 105 -9.58 3.54 -4.89
N MET A 106 -8.55 3.57 -4.08
CA MET A 106 -8.56 4.28 -2.80
C MET A 106 -7.45 5.31 -2.79
N ARG A 107 -7.67 6.39 -2.07
CA ARG A 107 -6.76 7.54 -2.08
C ARG A 107 -6.61 8.15 -0.70
N LEU A 108 -5.38 8.53 -0.38
CA LEU A 108 -5.02 9.28 0.82
C LEU A 108 -4.35 10.57 0.37
N ARG A 109 -4.82 11.69 0.90
CA ARG A 109 -4.20 12.99 0.65
C ARG A 109 -3.75 13.61 1.97
N TRP A 110 -2.58 14.21 1.94
CA TRP A 110 -2.07 14.95 3.08
C TRP A 110 -2.27 16.46 2.84
N PRO A 111 -2.54 17.22 3.91
CA PRO A 111 -2.66 18.68 3.82
C PRO A 111 -1.39 19.34 3.33
#